data_8505825b67de35dde57f7b476e4d1ac6
#
_entry.id   8505825b67de35dde57f7b476e4d1ac6
#
_cell.length_a   1.000
_cell.length_b   1.000
_cell.length_c   1.000
_cell.angle_alpha   90.00
_cell.angle_beta   90.00
_cell.angle_gamma   90.00
#
_symmetry.space_group_name_H-M   'P 1'
#
loop_
_entity.id
_entity.type
_entity.pdbx_description
1 polymer ?
#
loop_
_entity_poly.entity_id
_entity_poly.type
_entity_poly.pdbx_seq_one_letter_code
_entity_poly.pdbx_strand_id
1 'polypeptide(L)'
;MIEFSDVKSVFFLGIGGIGMSALARYLSSSGVKVSGYDRESTTLTKKLEAEGIGIVYSEELELDVDSIDVVIYTPAIGKEQFVFQLFEKRKAMMLKRSDALKEILRHKKVIAIAGTHGKTSTCALLAHICKEHQLNVTAFVGGVMSGYETNFLYGTSDWVIIEADEYDRSFWRLYPEISVINAMDADHLDIYNTHEEVIEAYKVYSLQTKKAGTVFISDTAIGHVDDAWRKQLEDLPVECKTFGLGNADIQGHDLRVESGMYQFAIDGFFLKINQPGEHNVYNTLGAVAVARKLGLSDDKIASSLLSFRGIERRFEYRLKKEDLIIIDDYAHHPIELEKTIDAVKTLHPKKKVTVVFQPHLYSRTNDLKEGFAKALDKSDEVILVELYPAREQPIDGVSSKSILDLMKLENKVYIKKEELEQHLQYPKRDLLLFMGAGDANRYIERIIAVY
;
A
#
# COMPACT_ATOMS: atom_id res chain seq x y z
N MET A 1 6.46 19.79 -22.63
CA MET A 1 6.66 18.38 -22.31
C MET A 1 8.13 18.19 -21.98
N ILE A 2 8.45 17.49 -20.92
CA ILE A 2 9.84 17.22 -20.54
C ILE A 2 10.20 15.79 -20.95
N GLU A 3 11.36 15.60 -21.55
CA GLU A 3 11.92 14.27 -21.80
C GLU A 3 12.92 13.97 -20.68
N PHE A 4 12.58 12.99 -19.82
CA PHE A 4 13.46 12.62 -18.70
C PHE A 4 14.79 12.02 -19.14
N SER A 5 14.94 11.63 -20.40
CA SER A 5 16.23 11.26 -21.00
C SER A 5 17.26 12.38 -20.99
N ASP A 6 16.80 13.64 -21.01
CA ASP A 6 17.67 14.82 -21.07
C ASP A 6 17.96 15.41 -19.69
N VAL A 7 17.26 14.96 -18.64
CA VAL A 7 17.38 15.42 -17.27
C VAL A 7 18.63 14.80 -16.62
N LYS A 8 19.52 15.64 -16.10
CA LYS A 8 20.78 15.23 -15.45
C LYS A 8 20.71 15.30 -13.94
N SER A 9 19.88 16.21 -13.40
CA SER A 9 19.79 16.44 -11.96
C SER A 9 18.35 16.67 -11.51
N VAL A 10 17.95 15.98 -10.44
CA VAL A 10 16.61 16.08 -9.84
C VAL A 10 16.72 16.29 -8.33
N PHE A 11 15.92 17.24 -7.84
CA PHE A 11 15.77 17.49 -6.41
C PHE A 11 14.36 17.11 -5.94
N PHE A 12 14.27 16.34 -4.87
CA PHE A 12 12.99 15.88 -4.32
C PHE A 12 12.60 16.68 -3.08
N LEU A 13 11.35 17.16 -3.02
CA LEU A 13 10.75 17.72 -1.82
C LEU A 13 9.85 16.68 -1.15
N GLY A 14 10.25 16.19 0.03
CA GLY A 14 9.63 15.07 0.74
C GLY A 14 10.12 13.71 0.23
N ILE A 15 11.44 13.57 0.05
CA ILE A 15 12.08 12.38 -0.55
C ILE A 15 11.86 11.09 0.26
N GLY A 16 11.66 11.20 1.60
CA GLY A 16 11.42 10.06 2.49
C GLY A 16 10.03 9.46 2.40
N GLY A 17 9.11 10.05 1.62
CA GLY A 17 7.82 9.44 1.33
C GLY A 17 7.98 8.14 0.52
N ILE A 18 7.17 7.10 0.80
CA ILE A 18 7.31 5.78 0.18
C ILE A 18 7.29 5.84 -1.35
N GLY A 19 6.37 6.56 -1.98
CA GLY A 19 6.33 6.71 -3.43
C GLY A 19 7.40 7.66 -3.99
N MET A 20 7.89 8.62 -3.19
CA MET A 20 8.96 9.54 -3.57
C MET A 20 10.31 8.82 -3.60
N SER A 21 10.60 8.02 -2.56
CA SER A 21 11.84 7.25 -2.45
C SER A 21 11.98 6.21 -3.57
N ALA A 22 10.89 5.56 -3.97
CA ALA A 22 10.91 4.63 -5.10
C ALA A 22 11.24 5.35 -6.41
N LEU A 23 10.65 6.54 -6.64
CA LEU A 23 10.95 7.34 -7.83
C LEU A 23 12.37 7.90 -7.82
N ALA A 24 12.88 8.31 -6.65
CA ALA A 24 14.26 8.74 -6.47
C ALA A 24 15.27 7.62 -6.82
N ARG A 25 15.00 6.39 -6.36
CA ARG A 25 15.78 5.20 -6.72
C ARG A 25 15.77 4.91 -8.21
N TYR A 26 14.59 5.01 -8.84
CA TYR A 26 14.47 4.81 -10.29
C TYR A 26 15.35 5.78 -11.07
N LEU A 27 15.24 7.08 -10.79
CA LEU A 27 16.03 8.11 -11.47
C LEU A 27 17.53 7.95 -11.21
N SER A 28 17.92 7.67 -9.97
CA SER A 28 19.31 7.36 -9.60
C SER A 28 19.85 6.14 -10.36
N SER A 29 19.06 5.05 -10.42
CA SER A 29 19.43 3.83 -11.18
C SER A 29 19.50 4.08 -12.70
N SER A 30 18.81 5.11 -13.20
CA SER A 30 18.85 5.56 -14.59
C SER A 30 20.00 6.54 -14.89
N GLY A 31 20.88 6.80 -13.91
CA GLY A 31 22.06 7.67 -14.07
C GLY A 31 21.80 9.16 -13.82
N VAL A 32 20.62 9.55 -13.34
CA VAL A 32 20.30 10.93 -12.97
C VAL A 32 20.89 11.22 -11.60
N LYS A 33 21.53 12.40 -11.41
CA LYS A 33 21.96 12.86 -10.10
C LYS A 33 20.75 13.23 -9.26
N VAL A 34 20.52 12.49 -8.18
CA VAL A 34 19.36 12.66 -7.30
C VAL A 34 19.78 13.20 -5.94
N SER A 35 19.05 14.20 -5.46
CA SER A 35 19.13 14.69 -4.08
C SER A 35 17.74 15.13 -3.61
N GLY A 36 17.58 15.44 -2.32
CA GLY A 36 16.28 15.88 -1.84
C GLY A 36 16.27 16.41 -0.42
N TYR A 37 15.11 16.90 -0.03
CA TYR A 37 14.77 17.37 1.31
C TYR A 37 13.73 16.46 1.95
N ASP A 38 13.90 16.20 3.23
CA ASP A 38 12.84 15.68 4.09
C ASP A 38 12.91 16.34 5.47
N ARG A 39 11.78 16.37 6.18
CA ARG A 39 11.72 17.00 7.51
C ARG A 39 12.43 16.17 8.56
N GLU A 40 12.42 14.85 8.43
CA GLU A 40 12.92 13.91 9.43
C GLU A 40 13.84 12.86 8.84
N SER A 41 14.89 12.52 9.58
CA SER A 41 15.70 11.35 9.28
C SER A 41 15.00 10.09 9.74
N THR A 42 14.63 9.22 8.81
CA THR A 42 13.93 7.96 9.02
C THR A 42 14.79 6.78 8.58
N THR A 43 14.37 5.55 8.86
CA THR A 43 15.03 4.35 8.34
C THR A 43 15.08 4.38 6.80
N LEU A 44 14.03 4.85 6.15
CA LEU A 44 13.96 4.92 4.70
C LEU A 44 14.92 5.96 4.11
N THR A 45 15.00 7.17 4.70
CA THR A 45 15.94 8.19 4.24
C THR A 45 17.39 7.77 4.47
N LYS A 46 17.72 7.13 5.59
CA LYS A 46 19.05 6.56 5.84
C LYS A 46 19.45 5.50 4.81
N LYS A 47 18.50 4.68 4.37
CA LYS A 47 18.73 3.71 3.27
C LYS A 47 19.04 4.44 1.97
N LEU A 48 18.33 5.52 1.61
CA LEU A 48 18.61 6.33 0.43
C LEU A 48 20.00 6.98 0.50
N GLU A 49 20.40 7.50 1.67
CA GLU A 49 21.76 8.06 1.89
C GLU A 49 22.84 6.98 1.69
N ALA A 50 22.61 5.76 2.20
CA ALA A 50 23.52 4.63 1.99
C ALA A 50 23.60 4.20 0.51
N GLU A 51 22.55 4.46 -0.28
CA GLU A 51 22.49 4.25 -1.72
C GLU A 51 23.15 5.40 -2.53
N GLY A 52 23.69 6.43 -1.85
CA GLY A 52 24.40 7.56 -2.47
C GLY A 52 23.52 8.75 -2.85
N ILE A 53 22.26 8.80 -2.39
CA ILE A 53 21.34 9.92 -2.61
C ILE A 53 21.54 10.95 -1.50
N GLY A 54 21.93 12.18 -1.85
CA GLY A 54 22.13 13.26 -0.88
C GLY A 54 20.81 13.78 -0.31
N ILE A 55 20.64 13.78 1.02
CA ILE A 55 19.44 14.26 1.68
C ILE A 55 19.78 15.36 2.67
N VAL A 56 18.99 16.43 2.66
CA VAL A 56 19.07 17.52 3.62
C VAL A 56 17.81 17.56 4.48
N TYR A 57 17.97 17.85 5.77
CA TYR A 57 16.88 17.87 6.76
C TYR A 57 16.64 19.28 7.32
N SER A 58 17.42 20.26 6.89
CA SER A 58 17.25 21.67 7.25
C SER A 58 16.55 22.42 6.13
N GLU A 59 15.66 23.33 6.48
CA GLU A 59 15.07 24.27 5.51
C GLU A 59 16.08 25.34 5.06
N GLU A 60 17.13 25.58 5.83
CA GLU A 60 18.26 26.46 5.43
C GLU A 60 19.15 25.67 4.46
N LEU A 61 18.79 25.73 3.19
CA LEU A 61 19.47 24.99 2.12
C LEU A 61 20.64 25.82 1.58
N GLU A 62 21.86 25.37 1.80
CA GLU A 62 23.04 25.78 0.99
C GLU A 62 23.06 24.88 -0.28
N LEU A 63 22.12 25.12 -1.20
CA LEU A 63 22.04 24.39 -2.45
C LEU A 63 22.32 25.31 -3.63
N ASP A 64 23.11 24.82 -4.57
CA ASP A 64 23.21 25.40 -5.91
C ASP A 64 21.92 25.03 -6.68
N VAL A 65 20.87 25.84 -6.47
CA VAL A 65 19.54 25.64 -7.08
C VAL A 65 19.62 25.69 -8.61
N ASP A 66 20.57 26.44 -9.16
CA ASP A 66 20.72 26.64 -10.60
C ASP A 66 21.30 25.40 -11.30
N SER A 67 21.88 24.46 -10.54
CA SER A 67 22.35 23.16 -11.05
C SER A 67 21.28 22.07 -11.09
N ILE A 68 20.03 22.37 -10.69
CA ILE A 68 18.91 21.43 -10.63
C ILE A 68 18.01 21.63 -11.84
N ASP A 69 17.89 20.58 -12.68
CA ASP A 69 17.04 20.63 -13.87
C ASP A 69 15.55 20.54 -13.53
N VAL A 70 15.20 19.67 -12.57
CA VAL A 70 13.80 19.41 -12.18
C VAL A 70 13.65 19.23 -10.68
N VAL A 71 12.61 19.83 -10.13
CA VAL A 71 12.18 19.59 -8.74
C VAL A 71 10.91 18.73 -8.75
N ILE A 72 10.93 17.61 -8.03
CA ILE A 72 9.75 16.75 -7.86
C ILE A 72 9.24 16.89 -6.44
N TYR A 73 7.95 17.19 -6.27
CA TYR A 73 7.36 17.38 -4.95
C TYR A 73 6.12 16.52 -4.71
N THR A 74 5.88 16.23 -3.42
CA THR A 74 4.65 15.58 -2.96
C THR A 74 3.65 16.63 -2.45
N PRO A 75 2.32 16.41 -2.58
CA PRO A 75 1.31 17.28 -1.97
C PRO A 75 1.43 17.46 -0.44
N ALA A 76 2.17 16.57 0.24
CA ALA A 76 2.44 16.69 1.67
C ALA A 76 3.35 17.88 2.02
N ILE A 77 4.08 18.43 1.04
CA ILE A 77 4.88 19.66 1.20
C ILE A 77 3.97 20.85 0.85
N GLY A 78 3.65 21.65 1.86
CA GLY A 78 2.83 22.85 1.68
C GLY A 78 3.58 23.93 0.88
N LYS A 79 2.83 24.68 0.07
CA LYS A 79 3.40 25.79 -0.74
C LYS A 79 3.92 26.94 0.13
N GLU A 80 3.49 27.02 1.37
CA GLU A 80 3.94 27.98 2.38
C GLU A 80 5.33 27.66 2.95
N GLN A 81 5.82 26.44 2.79
CA GLN A 81 7.12 26.02 3.31
C GLN A 81 8.25 26.75 2.57
N PHE A 82 9.25 27.18 3.32
CA PHE A 82 10.40 27.92 2.80
C PHE A 82 11.08 27.20 1.63
N VAL A 83 11.30 25.89 1.77
CA VAL A 83 11.94 25.07 0.74
C VAL A 83 11.14 25.05 -0.58
N PHE A 84 9.80 25.03 -0.54
CA PHE A 84 8.96 25.10 -1.73
C PHE A 84 9.08 26.49 -2.39
N GLN A 85 8.97 27.57 -1.58
CA GLN A 85 9.05 28.94 -2.05
C GLN A 85 10.42 29.29 -2.64
N LEU A 86 11.50 28.68 -2.14
CA LEU A 86 12.85 28.88 -2.66
C LEU A 86 12.91 28.50 -4.14
N PHE A 87 12.42 27.32 -4.50
CA PHE A 87 12.41 26.84 -5.88
C PHE A 87 11.40 27.58 -6.76
N GLU A 88 10.24 27.95 -6.21
CA GLU A 88 9.23 28.73 -6.93
C GLU A 88 9.77 30.14 -7.29
N LYS A 89 10.42 30.85 -6.35
CA LYS A 89 11.05 32.15 -6.60
C LYS A 89 12.16 32.09 -7.65
N ARG A 90 12.89 30.99 -7.72
CA ARG A 90 13.95 30.75 -8.72
C ARG A 90 13.37 30.30 -10.07
N LYS A 91 12.04 30.15 -10.19
CA LYS A 91 11.35 29.66 -11.39
C LYS A 91 11.87 28.29 -11.87
N ALA A 92 12.29 27.44 -10.91
CA ALA A 92 12.71 26.09 -11.19
C ALA A 92 11.54 25.31 -11.85
N MET A 93 11.87 24.35 -12.68
CA MET A 93 10.87 23.42 -13.22
C MET A 93 10.39 22.49 -12.10
N MET A 94 9.16 22.69 -11.63
CA MET A 94 8.57 21.94 -10.52
C MET A 94 7.45 21.05 -11.02
N LEU A 95 7.53 19.74 -10.71
CA LEU A 95 6.51 18.73 -11.08
C LEU A 95 5.96 18.06 -9.83
N LYS A 96 4.64 17.85 -9.77
CA LYS A 96 4.07 16.89 -8.82
C LYS A 96 4.61 15.50 -9.12
N ARG A 97 4.75 14.65 -8.10
CA ARG A 97 5.16 13.24 -8.26
C ARG A 97 4.36 12.54 -9.37
N SER A 98 3.04 12.71 -9.40
CA SER A 98 2.17 12.08 -10.40
C SER A 98 2.43 12.56 -11.83
N ASP A 99 2.80 13.84 -12.00
CA ASP A 99 3.11 14.40 -13.32
C ASP A 99 4.49 13.93 -13.80
N ALA A 100 5.48 13.91 -12.91
CA ALA A 100 6.80 13.35 -13.19
C ALA A 100 6.70 11.87 -13.59
N LEU A 101 5.92 11.09 -12.84
CA LEU A 101 5.69 9.67 -13.10
C LEU A 101 5.03 9.44 -14.47
N LYS A 102 4.01 10.23 -14.82
CA LYS A 102 3.37 10.20 -16.15
C LYS A 102 4.40 10.36 -17.28
N GLU A 103 5.28 11.35 -17.17
CA GLU A 103 6.30 11.60 -18.20
C GLU A 103 7.33 10.45 -18.26
N ILE A 104 7.80 9.95 -17.13
CA ILE A 104 8.73 8.81 -17.02
C ILE A 104 8.11 7.55 -17.65
N LEU A 105 6.83 7.30 -17.42
CA LEU A 105 6.14 6.10 -17.87
C LEU A 105 5.61 6.19 -19.32
N ARG A 106 5.73 7.34 -20.00
CA ARG A 106 5.15 7.60 -21.33
C ARG A 106 5.50 6.52 -22.35
N HIS A 107 6.74 6.05 -22.35
CA HIS A 107 7.27 5.06 -23.29
C HIS A 107 7.42 3.66 -22.68
N LYS A 108 6.83 3.42 -21.50
CA LYS A 108 6.88 2.14 -20.81
C LYS A 108 5.59 1.36 -20.99
N LYS A 109 5.70 0.04 -20.85
CA LYS A 109 4.57 -0.88 -20.75
C LYS A 109 4.15 -0.98 -19.30
N VAL A 110 3.03 -0.38 -18.95
CA VAL A 110 2.62 -0.22 -17.56
C VAL A 110 1.63 -1.31 -17.17
N ILE A 111 1.91 -1.97 -16.04
CA ILE A 111 1.00 -2.82 -15.29
C ILE A 111 0.59 -2.01 -14.07
N ALA A 112 -0.65 -1.54 -14.03
CA ALA A 112 -1.14 -0.66 -12.99
C ALA A 112 -2.17 -1.38 -12.10
N ILE A 113 -1.87 -1.46 -10.80
CA ILE A 113 -2.69 -2.15 -9.81
C ILE A 113 -3.49 -1.12 -9.01
N ALA A 114 -4.79 -1.08 -9.24
CA ALA A 114 -5.75 -0.21 -8.57
C ALA A 114 -6.65 -0.98 -7.59
N GLY A 115 -7.37 -0.24 -6.76
CA GLY A 115 -8.34 -0.77 -5.80
C GLY A 115 -8.25 -0.05 -4.48
N THR A 116 -9.34 0.15 -3.80
CA THR A 116 -9.37 0.74 -2.46
C THR A 116 -8.50 -0.07 -1.49
N HIS A 117 -8.42 -1.40 -1.70
CA HIS A 117 -7.60 -2.30 -0.91
C HIS A 117 -6.74 -3.21 -1.80
N GLY A 118 -5.66 -3.77 -1.23
CA GLY A 118 -4.84 -4.79 -1.87
C GLY A 118 -3.79 -4.31 -2.88
N LYS A 119 -3.76 -3.03 -3.26
CA LYS A 119 -2.79 -2.47 -4.23
C LYS A 119 -1.35 -2.90 -3.95
N THR A 120 -0.84 -2.54 -2.76
CA THR A 120 0.55 -2.80 -2.36
C THR A 120 0.88 -4.29 -2.33
N SER A 121 -0.04 -5.11 -1.78
CA SER A 121 0.18 -6.55 -1.68
C SER A 121 0.23 -7.23 -3.04
N THR A 122 -0.71 -6.90 -3.94
CA THR A 122 -0.73 -7.44 -5.31
C THR A 122 0.49 -6.97 -6.11
N CYS A 123 0.86 -5.68 -5.98
CA CYS A 123 2.02 -5.10 -6.65
C CYS A 123 3.33 -5.76 -6.20
N ALA A 124 3.54 -5.90 -4.89
CA ALA A 124 4.73 -6.54 -4.33
C ALA A 124 4.84 -8.02 -4.70
N LEU A 125 3.72 -8.75 -4.61
CA LEU A 125 3.69 -10.17 -4.97
C LEU A 125 3.99 -10.39 -6.46
N LEU A 126 3.37 -9.61 -7.35
CA LEU A 126 3.66 -9.65 -8.77
C LEU A 126 5.11 -9.29 -9.08
N ALA A 127 5.64 -8.24 -8.43
CA ALA A 127 7.04 -7.84 -8.57
C ALA A 127 8.00 -8.95 -8.13
N HIS A 128 7.70 -9.64 -7.02
CA HIS A 128 8.45 -10.80 -6.55
C HIS A 128 8.42 -11.96 -7.56
N ILE A 129 7.22 -12.33 -8.04
CA ILE A 129 7.05 -13.39 -9.06
C ILE A 129 7.91 -13.07 -10.32
N CYS A 130 7.82 -11.85 -10.81
CA CYS A 130 8.60 -11.42 -11.97
C CYS A 130 10.12 -11.47 -11.70
N LYS A 131 10.55 -11.04 -10.50
CA LYS A 131 11.97 -11.03 -10.12
C LYS A 131 12.55 -12.42 -10.02
N GLU A 132 11.84 -13.37 -9.38
CA GLU A 132 12.26 -14.78 -9.24
C GLU A 132 12.45 -15.46 -10.62
N HIS A 133 11.66 -15.06 -11.61
CA HIS A 133 11.73 -15.62 -12.98
C HIS A 133 12.40 -14.72 -14.01
N GLN A 134 13.18 -13.73 -13.54
CA GLN A 134 14.06 -12.91 -14.37
C GLN A 134 13.35 -12.15 -15.52
N LEU A 135 12.10 -11.75 -15.31
CA LEU A 135 11.37 -10.92 -16.28
C LEU A 135 11.90 -9.48 -16.38
N ASN A 136 12.89 -9.11 -15.58
CA ASN A 136 13.55 -7.81 -15.59
C ASN A 136 12.60 -6.60 -15.56
N VAL A 137 11.47 -6.71 -14.87
CA VAL A 137 10.51 -5.62 -14.72
C VAL A 137 11.00 -4.59 -13.70
N THR A 138 10.69 -3.32 -13.93
CA THR A 138 10.79 -2.30 -12.90
C THR A 138 9.53 -2.33 -12.04
N ALA A 139 9.64 -2.20 -10.72
CA ALA A 139 8.48 -2.16 -9.84
C ALA A 139 8.56 -1.03 -8.80
N PHE A 140 7.48 -0.26 -8.72
CA PHE A 140 7.25 0.77 -7.71
C PHE A 140 6.20 0.25 -6.73
N VAL A 141 6.60 -0.04 -5.49
CA VAL A 141 5.75 -0.66 -4.49
C VAL A 141 5.48 0.33 -3.35
N GLY A 142 4.24 0.41 -2.90
CA GLY A 142 3.81 1.32 -1.81
C GLY A 142 4.21 0.87 -0.41
N GLY A 143 5.11 -0.12 -0.28
CA GLY A 143 5.63 -0.63 0.97
C GLY A 143 7.00 -1.29 0.78
N VAL A 144 7.75 -1.44 1.87
CA VAL A 144 9.05 -2.12 1.83
C VAL A 144 8.81 -3.64 1.76
N MET A 145 9.32 -4.27 0.71
CA MET A 145 9.20 -5.73 0.53
C MET A 145 10.19 -6.45 1.44
N SER A 146 9.68 -7.30 2.33
CA SER A 146 10.49 -8.13 3.22
C SER A 146 11.37 -9.09 2.41
N GLY A 147 12.65 -9.17 2.79
CA GLY A 147 13.64 -9.97 2.05
C GLY A 147 14.31 -9.27 0.86
N TYR A 148 13.77 -8.14 0.43
CA TYR A 148 14.44 -7.22 -0.51
C TYR A 148 14.86 -5.92 0.17
N GLU A 149 14.30 -5.63 1.33
CA GLU A 149 14.58 -4.44 2.14
C GLU A 149 14.39 -3.12 1.36
N THR A 150 13.54 -3.12 0.34
CA THR A 150 13.29 -1.98 -0.55
C THR A 150 11.83 -1.94 -1.01
N ASN A 151 11.38 -0.76 -1.40
CA ASN A 151 10.08 -0.51 -2.03
C ASN A 151 10.20 -0.34 -3.56
N PHE A 152 11.36 -0.70 -4.12
CA PHE A 152 11.66 -0.50 -5.53
C PHE A 152 12.51 -1.64 -6.07
N LEU A 153 12.15 -2.17 -7.23
CA LEU A 153 12.98 -3.10 -7.99
C LEU A 153 13.31 -2.46 -9.35
N TYR A 154 14.58 -2.40 -9.68
CA TYR A 154 15.03 -1.94 -11.00
C TYR A 154 15.08 -3.10 -11.98
N GLY A 155 14.51 -2.89 -13.15
CA GLY A 155 14.56 -3.81 -14.29
C GLY A 155 14.91 -3.08 -15.56
N THR A 156 15.51 -3.80 -16.52
CA THR A 156 15.96 -3.25 -17.81
C THR A 156 14.94 -3.42 -18.93
N SER A 157 13.83 -4.15 -18.69
CA SER A 157 12.75 -4.27 -19.67
C SER A 157 11.89 -2.99 -19.71
N ASP A 158 11.02 -2.91 -20.72
CA ASP A 158 10.04 -1.81 -20.79
C ASP A 158 8.86 -1.99 -19.84
N TRP A 159 8.71 -3.14 -19.20
CA TRP A 159 7.63 -3.40 -18.28
C TRP A 159 7.85 -2.73 -16.93
N VAL A 160 6.81 -2.02 -16.47
CA VAL A 160 6.77 -1.35 -15.17
C VAL A 160 5.52 -1.76 -14.42
N ILE A 161 5.70 -2.28 -13.20
CA ILE A 161 4.62 -2.56 -12.26
C ILE A 161 4.50 -1.36 -11.32
N ILE A 162 3.28 -0.86 -11.13
CA ILE A 162 3.03 0.31 -10.29
C ILE A 162 1.67 0.23 -9.61
N GLU A 163 1.58 0.81 -8.42
CA GLU A 163 0.29 1.09 -7.80
C GLU A 163 -0.40 2.27 -8.47
N ALA A 164 -1.64 2.07 -8.86
CA ALA A 164 -2.54 3.08 -9.40
C ALA A 164 -3.38 3.65 -8.26
N ASP A 165 -2.89 4.74 -7.66
CA ASP A 165 -3.49 5.36 -6.49
C ASP A 165 -4.68 6.23 -6.89
N GLU A 166 -5.85 5.95 -6.35
CA GLU A 166 -7.07 6.70 -6.54
C GLU A 166 -7.06 8.05 -5.82
N TYR A 167 -6.23 8.21 -4.78
CA TYR A 167 -6.11 9.48 -4.08
C TYR A 167 -5.73 10.61 -5.03
N ASP A 168 -6.43 11.76 -4.92
CA ASP A 168 -6.26 12.93 -5.82
C ASP A 168 -6.42 12.56 -7.32
N ARG A 169 -7.13 11.46 -7.62
CA ARG A 169 -7.34 10.94 -8.98
C ARG A 169 -6.03 10.77 -9.76
N SER A 170 -4.93 10.48 -9.06
CA SER A 170 -3.60 10.43 -9.68
C SER A 170 -3.47 9.26 -10.68
N PHE A 171 -4.22 8.18 -10.51
CA PHE A 171 -4.27 7.05 -11.45
C PHE A 171 -4.83 7.41 -12.83
N TRP A 172 -5.58 8.53 -12.99
CA TRP A 172 -6.01 9.02 -14.29
C TRP A 172 -4.85 9.53 -15.19
N ARG A 173 -3.64 9.63 -14.64
CA ARG A 173 -2.44 9.98 -15.41
C ARG A 173 -1.72 8.77 -15.98
N LEU A 174 -2.16 7.56 -15.62
CA LEU A 174 -1.61 6.31 -16.12
C LEU A 174 -2.38 5.82 -17.35
N TYR A 175 -1.66 5.26 -18.31
CA TYR A 175 -2.22 4.63 -19.51
C TYR A 175 -1.64 3.21 -19.61
N PRO A 176 -2.17 2.25 -18.82
CA PRO A 176 -1.58 0.93 -18.69
C PRO A 176 -1.86 0.01 -19.88
N GLU A 177 -0.98 -0.91 -20.14
CA GLU A 177 -1.23 -2.10 -20.96
C GLU A 177 -2.05 -3.14 -20.20
N ILE A 178 -1.83 -3.23 -18.88
CA ILE A 178 -2.58 -4.13 -18.01
C ILE A 178 -3.07 -3.33 -16.80
N SER A 179 -4.40 -3.27 -16.66
CA SER A 179 -5.07 -2.69 -15.50
C SER A 179 -5.59 -3.79 -14.59
N VAL A 180 -5.37 -3.67 -13.28
CA VAL A 180 -5.98 -4.55 -12.28
C VAL A 180 -6.81 -3.71 -11.34
N ILE A 181 -8.03 -4.14 -11.02
CA ILE A 181 -8.92 -3.51 -10.06
C ILE A 181 -9.29 -4.53 -8.99
N ASN A 182 -8.72 -4.38 -7.79
CA ASN A 182 -8.90 -5.32 -6.69
C ASN A 182 -10.22 -5.11 -5.94
N ALA A 183 -10.57 -3.86 -5.65
CA ALA A 183 -11.74 -3.50 -4.87
C ALA A 183 -12.20 -2.08 -5.21
N MET A 184 -13.48 -1.77 -4.98
CA MET A 184 -14.08 -0.45 -5.19
C MET A 184 -14.98 -0.06 -4.00
N ASP A 185 -14.48 -0.26 -2.79
CA ASP A 185 -15.19 0.16 -1.57
C ASP A 185 -15.15 1.68 -1.40
N ALA A 186 -16.05 2.22 -0.59
CA ALA A 186 -16.06 3.64 -0.27
C ALA A 186 -14.83 4.00 0.58
N ASP A 187 -13.90 4.74 0.00
CA ASP A 187 -12.74 5.32 0.68
C ASP A 187 -12.45 6.72 0.11
N HIS A 188 -11.62 7.50 0.78
CA HIS A 188 -11.24 8.85 0.36
C HIS A 188 -12.44 9.77 0.06
N LEU A 189 -13.49 9.71 0.91
CA LEU A 189 -14.69 10.52 0.74
C LEU A 189 -14.44 12.02 0.91
N ASP A 190 -13.30 12.40 1.47
CA ASP A 190 -12.77 13.78 1.46
C ASP A 190 -12.43 14.28 0.05
N ILE A 191 -12.16 13.38 -0.90
CA ILE A 191 -11.85 13.67 -2.30
C ILE A 191 -13.03 13.38 -3.22
N TYR A 192 -13.80 12.32 -2.93
CA TYR A 192 -14.84 11.78 -3.83
C TYR A 192 -16.27 12.12 -3.39
N ASN A 193 -16.49 12.70 -2.21
CA ASN A 193 -17.80 13.02 -1.62
C ASN A 193 -18.76 11.80 -1.51
N THR A 194 -18.89 10.95 -2.52
CA THR A 194 -19.80 9.79 -2.54
C THR A 194 -19.12 8.52 -3.07
N HIS A 195 -19.69 7.36 -2.76
CA HIS A 195 -19.21 6.08 -3.29
C HIS A 195 -19.38 5.98 -4.82
N GLU A 196 -20.43 6.57 -5.36
CA GLU A 196 -20.67 6.61 -6.81
C GLU A 196 -19.56 7.35 -7.54
N GLU A 197 -19.03 8.43 -6.95
CA GLU A 197 -17.87 9.14 -7.53
C GLU A 197 -16.60 8.29 -7.50
N VAL A 198 -16.42 7.45 -6.48
CA VAL A 198 -15.32 6.47 -6.42
C VAL A 198 -15.46 5.48 -7.58
N ILE A 199 -16.64 4.89 -7.76
CA ILE A 199 -16.93 3.94 -8.84
C ILE A 199 -16.68 4.59 -10.23
N GLU A 200 -17.18 5.82 -10.45
CA GLU A 200 -16.94 6.52 -11.71
C GLU A 200 -15.45 6.80 -11.95
N ALA A 201 -14.67 7.05 -10.91
CA ALA A 201 -13.23 7.23 -11.05
C ALA A 201 -12.52 5.94 -11.50
N TYR A 202 -12.91 4.77 -10.99
CA TYR A 202 -12.41 3.47 -11.46
C TYR A 202 -12.87 3.15 -12.90
N LYS A 203 -14.07 3.57 -13.27
CA LYS A 203 -14.56 3.46 -14.65
C LYS A 203 -13.63 4.24 -15.58
N VAL A 204 -13.39 5.54 -15.32
CA VAL A 204 -12.46 6.36 -16.11
C VAL A 204 -11.08 5.69 -16.19
N TYR A 205 -10.55 5.21 -15.08
CA TYR A 205 -9.26 4.51 -15.04
C TYR A 205 -9.24 3.27 -15.94
N SER A 206 -10.25 2.40 -15.86
CA SER A 206 -10.30 1.18 -16.67
C SER A 206 -10.34 1.46 -18.18
N LEU A 207 -11.08 2.52 -18.58
CA LEU A 207 -11.21 2.96 -19.96
C LEU A 207 -9.93 3.60 -20.55
N GLN A 208 -8.93 3.91 -19.69
CA GLN A 208 -7.61 4.38 -20.13
C GLN A 208 -6.65 3.25 -20.49
N THR A 209 -7.04 1.99 -20.32
CA THR A 209 -6.24 0.84 -20.75
C THR A 209 -5.98 0.92 -22.24
N LYS A 210 -4.71 0.78 -22.64
CA LYS A 210 -4.28 0.91 -24.03
C LYS A 210 -4.92 -0.16 -24.92
N LYS A 211 -5.08 0.16 -26.22
CA LYS A 211 -5.57 -0.78 -27.22
C LYS A 211 -4.77 -2.10 -27.19
N ALA A 212 -5.48 -3.21 -27.29
CA ALA A 212 -4.95 -4.57 -27.13
C ALA A 212 -4.39 -4.88 -25.73
N GLY A 213 -4.67 -4.02 -24.75
CA GLY A 213 -4.38 -4.27 -23.34
C GLY A 213 -5.38 -5.19 -22.67
N THR A 214 -5.22 -5.37 -21.36
CA THR A 214 -6.10 -6.24 -20.57
C THR A 214 -6.54 -5.52 -19.29
N VAL A 215 -7.83 -5.63 -18.95
CA VAL A 215 -8.41 -5.20 -17.68
C VAL A 215 -8.77 -6.44 -16.87
N PHE A 216 -8.19 -6.58 -15.68
CA PHE A 216 -8.57 -7.58 -14.71
C PHE A 216 -9.39 -6.91 -13.59
N ILE A 217 -10.59 -7.42 -13.30
CA ILE A 217 -11.47 -6.88 -12.25
C ILE A 217 -11.83 -8.01 -11.29
N SER A 218 -11.69 -7.78 -9.98
CA SER A 218 -12.12 -8.78 -8.99
C SER A 218 -13.64 -9.02 -9.06
N ASP A 219 -14.09 -10.21 -8.69
CA ASP A 219 -15.51 -10.54 -8.61
C ASP A 219 -16.24 -9.71 -7.55
N THR A 220 -15.56 -9.23 -6.53
CA THR A 220 -16.10 -8.30 -5.54
C THR A 220 -16.31 -6.89 -6.09
N ALA A 221 -15.44 -6.45 -7.02
CA ALA A 221 -15.54 -5.15 -7.67
C ALA A 221 -16.51 -5.17 -8.87
N ILE A 222 -16.64 -6.30 -9.58
CA ILE A 222 -17.44 -6.41 -10.80
C ILE A 222 -18.94 -6.10 -10.57
N GLY A 223 -19.43 -6.29 -9.34
CA GLY A 223 -20.81 -5.94 -8.97
C GLY A 223 -21.14 -4.45 -9.10
N HIS A 224 -20.14 -3.59 -9.13
CA HIS A 224 -20.30 -2.15 -9.35
C HIS A 224 -20.25 -1.75 -10.83
N VAL A 225 -19.90 -2.70 -11.73
CA VAL A 225 -19.83 -2.46 -13.17
C VAL A 225 -21.21 -2.60 -13.77
N ASP A 226 -21.85 -1.46 -14.10
CA ASP A 226 -23.15 -1.42 -14.75
C ASP A 226 -23.07 -1.82 -16.24
N ASP A 227 -24.23 -2.02 -16.88
CA ASP A 227 -24.31 -2.44 -18.28
C ASP A 227 -23.70 -1.39 -19.23
N ALA A 228 -23.80 -0.11 -18.90
CA ALA A 228 -23.24 0.96 -19.72
C ALA A 228 -21.71 0.97 -19.69
N TRP A 229 -21.14 0.76 -18.51
CA TRP A 229 -19.68 0.62 -18.35
C TRP A 229 -19.19 -0.68 -19.01
N ARG A 230 -19.85 -1.81 -18.78
CA ARG A 230 -19.54 -3.10 -19.42
C ARG A 230 -19.50 -2.96 -20.94
N LYS A 231 -20.52 -2.33 -21.53
CA LYS A 231 -20.56 -2.05 -22.97
C LYS A 231 -19.41 -1.17 -23.43
N GLN A 232 -19.06 -0.13 -22.67
CA GLN A 232 -17.90 0.70 -23.00
C GLN A 232 -16.57 -0.07 -22.99
N LEU A 233 -16.39 -1.02 -22.07
CA LEU A 233 -15.22 -1.92 -22.05
C LEU A 233 -15.22 -2.86 -23.26
N GLU A 234 -16.39 -3.39 -23.65
CA GLU A 234 -16.57 -4.26 -24.83
C GLU A 234 -16.31 -3.51 -26.15
N ASP A 235 -16.68 -2.22 -26.21
CA ASP A 235 -16.44 -1.37 -27.39
C ASP A 235 -14.96 -0.98 -27.54
N LEU A 236 -14.16 -1.09 -26.46
CA LEU A 236 -12.71 -0.91 -26.55
C LEU A 236 -12.05 -2.19 -27.04
N PRO A 237 -10.98 -2.12 -27.84
CA PRO A 237 -10.20 -3.28 -28.25
C PRO A 237 -9.29 -3.73 -27.10
N VAL A 238 -9.85 -4.03 -25.93
CA VAL A 238 -9.18 -4.55 -24.74
C VAL A 238 -9.80 -5.87 -24.32
N GLU A 239 -9.01 -6.74 -23.72
CA GLU A 239 -9.48 -7.95 -23.08
C GLU A 239 -9.94 -7.62 -21.66
N CYS A 240 -11.17 -7.96 -21.28
CA CYS A 240 -11.67 -7.82 -19.91
C CYS A 240 -11.86 -9.21 -19.30
N LYS A 241 -11.26 -9.45 -18.13
CA LYS A 241 -11.37 -10.70 -17.38
C LYS A 241 -11.61 -10.44 -15.90
N THR A 242 -12.35 -11.35 -15.28
CA THR A 242 -12.62 -11.34 -13.85
C THR A 242 -11.70 -12.31 -13.10
N PHE A 243 -11.42 -12.01 -11.82
CA PHE A 243 -10.75 -12.93 -10.91
C PHE A 243 -11.39 -12.90 -9.53
N GLY A 244 -11.37 -14.00 -8.82
CA GLY A 244 -11.95 -14.07 -7.47
C GLY A 244 -12.25 -15.49 -7.00
N LEU A 245 -12.98 -15.59 -5.88
CA LEU A 245 -13.44 -16.87 -5.30
C LEU A 245 -14.88 -17.20 -5.71
N GLY A 246 -15.62 -16.22 -6.25
CA GLY A 246 -16.95 -16.40 -6.81
C GLY A 246 -16.93 -16.84 -8.27
N ASN A 247 -17.94 -16.44 -9.04
CA ASN A 247 -18.00 -16.74 -10.48
C ASN A 247 -17.09 -15.78 -11.25
N ALA A 248 -15.90 -16.22 -11.61
CA ALA A 248 -14.88 -15.42 -12.28
C ALA A 248 -14.14 -16.24 -13.36
N ASP A 249 -13.53 -15.55 -14.35
CA ASP A 249 -12.72 -16.19 -15.40
C ASP A 249 -11.48 -16.88 -14.84
N ILE A 250 -10.92 -16.29 -13.77
CA ILE A 250 -9.79 -16.85 -13.01
C ILE A 250 -10.31 -17.11 -11.62
N GLN A 251 -10.89 -18.28 -11.44
CA GLN A 251 -11.57 -18.64 -10.21
C GLN A 251 -10.68 -19.45 -9.27
N GLY A 252 -10.49 -18.91 -8.04
CA GLY A 252 -9.94 -19.68 -6.92
C GLY A 252 -11.03 -20.53 -6.29
N HIS A 253 -10.78 -21.81 -6.06
CA HIS A 253 -11.69 -22.73 -5.40
C HIS A 253 -10.97 -23.61 -4.38
N ASP A 254 -11.71 -24.42 -3.61
CA ASP A 254 -11.16 -25.32 -2.57
C ASP A 254 -10.29 -24.60 -1.52
N LEU A 255 -10.71 -23.37 -1.16
CA LEU A 255 -10.00 -22.58 -0.17
C LEU A 255 -9.99 -23.27 1.19
N ARG A 256 -8.81 -23.51 1.74
CA ARG A 256 -8.58 -24.12 3.06
C ARG A 256 -7.37 -23.55 3.75
N VAL A 257 -7.34 -23.66 5.07
CA VAL A 257 -6.18 -23.32 5.89
C VAL A 257 -5.58 -24.60 6.44
N GLU A 258 -4.34 -24.87 6.10
CA GLU A 258 -3.61 -26.06 6.57
C GLU A 258 -2.18 -25.68 6.98
N SER A 259 -1.78 -26.10 8.19
CA SER A 259 -0.45 -25.80 8.74
C SER A 259 -0.10 -24.31 8.76
N GLY A 260 -1.11 -23.43 8.96
CA GLY A 260 -0.94 -21.98 9.02
C GLY A 260 -0.76 -21.29 7.67
N MET A 261 -1.00 -22.01 6.56
CA MET A 261 -0.97 -21.48 5.19
C MET A 261 -2.36 -21.57 4.56
N TYR A 262 -2.69 -20.58 3.75
CA TYR A 262 -3.86 -20.62 2.89
C TYR A 262 -3.54 -21.40 1.62
N GLN A 263 -4.43 -22.33 1.26
CA GLN A 263 -4.32 -23.19 0.07
C GLN A 263 -5.60 -23.07 -0.72
N PHE A 264 -5.48 -23.00 -2.04
CA PHE A 264 -6.59 -22.94 -2.97
C PHE A 264 -6.15 -23.49 -4.33
N ALA A 265 -7.10 -23.77 -5.20
CA ALA A 265 -6.80 -24.25 -6.55
C ALA A 265 -7.31 -23.25 -7.60
N ILE A 266 -6.63 -23.18 -8.74
CA ILE A 266 -7.02 -22.46 -9.96
C ILE A 266 -6.88 -23.44 -11.12
N ASP A 267 -7.95 -23.72 -11.87
CA ASP A 267 -7.93 -24.64 -13.02
C ASP A 267 -7.34 -26.02 -12.70
N GLY A 268 -7.56 -26.51 -11.47
CA GLY A 268 -7.03 -27.79 -10.99
C GLY A 268 -5.58 -27.71 -10.48
N PHE A 269 -4.93 -26.56 -10.50
CA PHE A 269 -3.58 -26.36 -10.00
C PHE A 269 -3.61 -25.80 -8.57
N PHE A 270 -2.96 -26.47 -7.62
CA PHE A 270 -2.95 -26.10 -6.21
C PHE A 270 -1.86 -25.08 -5.89
N LEU A 271 -2.29 -23.99 -5.26
CA LEU A 271 -1.44 -22.90 -4.80
C LEU A 271 -1.44 -22.82 -3.27
N LYS A 272 -0.31 -22.38 -2.71
CA LYS A 272 -0.14 -22.12 -1.27
C LYS A 272 0.46 -20.74 -1.07
N ILE A 273 -0.07 -20.00 -0.11
CA ILE A 273 0.44 -18.68 0.24
C ILE A 273 0.75 -18.58 1.73
N ASN A 274 1.84 -17.86 2.02
CA ASN A 274 2.27 -17.59 3.40
C ASN A 274 1.56 -16.36 4.00
N GLN A 275 0.98 -15.50 3.16
CA GLN A 275 0.24 -14.33 3.60
C GLN A 275 -1.16 -14.75 4.02
N PRO A 276 -1.53 -14.53 5.29
CA PRO A 276 -2.81 -14.99 5.80
C PRO A 276 -3.97 -14.07 5.39
N GLY A 277 -5.16 -14.65 5.41
CA GLY A 277 -6.41 -13.96 5.14
C GLY A 277 -6.91 -14.16 3.71
N GLU A 278 -8.24 -14.28 3.59
CA GLU A 278 -8.92 -14.45 2.30
C GLU A 278 -8.63 -13.28 1.34
N HIS A 279 -8.50 -12.06 1.88
CA HIS A 279 -8.11 -10.90 1.07
C HIS A 279 -6.74 -11.07 0.39
N ASN A 280 -5.80 -11.81 0.98
CA ASN A 280 -4.52 -12.12 0.35
C ASN A 280 -4.66 -13.23 -0.72
N VAL A 281 -5.68 -14.07 -0.65
CA VAL A 281 -6.05 -14.95 -1.76
C VAL A 281 -6.50 -14.12 -2.96
N TYR A 282 -7.36 -13.10 -2.76
CA TYR A 282 -7.76 -12.16 -3.82
C TYR A 282 -6.55 -11.41 -4.41
N ASN A 283 -5.67 -10.88 -3.56
CA ASN A 283 -4.44 -10.21 -4.00
C ASN A 283 -3.57 -11.16 -4.85
N THR A 284 -3.51 -12.44 -4.45
CA THR A 284 -2.76 -13.47 -5.17
C THR A 284 -3.41 -13.79 -6.51
N LEU A 285 -4.73 -13.93 -6.56
CA LEU A 285 -5.46 -14.19 -7.81
C LEU A 285 -5.22 -13.07 -8.84
N GLY A 286 -5.24 -11.80 -8.42
CA GLY A 286 -4.89 -10.66 -9.26
C GLY A 286 -3.44 -10.72 -9.76
N ALA A 287 -2.48 -11.06 -8.91
CA ALA A 287 -1.07 -11.21 -9.30
C ALA A 287 -0.87 -12.40 -10.25
N VAL A 288 -1.53 -13.54 -10.00
CA VAL A 288 -1.51 -14.74 -10.87
C VAL A 288 -2.09 -14.42 -12.24
N ALA A 289 -3.21 -13.70 -12.32
CA ALA A 289 -3.83 -13.28 -13.57
C ALA A 289 -2.82 -12.53 -14.46
N VAL A 290 -2.12 -11.57 -13.88
CA VAL A 290 -1.10 -10.81 -14.60
C VAL A 290 0.12 -11.66 -14.93
N ALA A 291 0.60 -12.48 -14.00
CA ALA A 291 1.77 -13.35 -14.22
C ALA A 291 1.53 -14.36 -15.37
N ARG A 292 0.33 -14.96 -15.44
CA ARG A 292 -0.10 -15.81 -16.57
C ARG A 292 -0.13 -15.02 -17.90
N LYS A 293 -0.64 -13.77 -17.88
CA LYS A 293 -0.66 -12.88 -19.05
C LYS A 293 0.74 -12.52 -19.52
N LEU A 294 1.72 -12.45 -18.63
CA LEU A 294 3.14 -12.27 -18.95
C LEU A 294 3.82 -13.57 -19.41
N GLY A 295 3.09 -14.70 -19.48
CA GLY A 295 3.59 -15.98 -20.01
C GLY A 295 4.27 -16.87 -18.99
N LEU A 296 4.11 -16.64 -17.69
CA LEU A 296 4.64 -17.52 -16.66
C LEU A 296 3.73 -18.76 -16.49
N SER A 297 4.33 -19.93 -16.33
CA SER A 297 3.62 -21.17 -16.02
C SER A 297 3.19 -21.22 -14.53
N ASP A 298 2.16 -21.99 -14.24
CA ASP A 298 1.62 -22.13 -12.89
C ASP A 298 2.64 -22.70 -11.89
N ASP A 299 3.52 -23.64 -12.33
CA ASP A 299 4.60 -24.15 -11.47
C ASP A 299 5.58 -23.04 -11.04
N LYS A 300 5.93 -22.15 -11.95
CA LYS A 300 6.79 -20.99 -11.65
C LYS A 300 6.09 -20.05 -10.66
N ILE A 301 4.82 -19.76 -10.91
CA ILE A 301 4.03 -18.91 -10.03
C ILE A 301 3.94 -19.53 -8.63
N ALA A 302 3.58 -20.82 -8.54
CA ALA A 302 3.44 -21.53 -7.25
C ALA A 302 4.73 -21.51 -6.43
N SER A 303 5.90 -21.73 -7.06
CA SER A 303 7.18 -21.67 -6.35
C SER A 303 7.46 -20.30 -5.76
N SER A 304 7.15 -19.21 -6.49
CA SER A 304 7.33 -17.84 -6.03
C SER A 304 6.38 -17.47 -4.89
N LEU A 305 5.14 -17.98 -4.89
CA LEU A 305 4.19 -17.72 -3.81
C LEU A 305 4.71 -18.21 -2.46
N LEU A 306 5.42 -19.34 -2.43
CA LEU A 306 6.01 -19.90 -1.22
C LEU A 306 7.25 -19.13 -0.73
N SER A 307 8.04 -18.55 -1.64
CA SER A 307 9.24 -17.79 -1.29
C SER A 307 8.96 -16.34 -0.93
N PHE A 308 7.76 -15.82 -1.22
CA PHE A 308 7.38 -14.44 -0.91
C PHE A 308 7.32 -14.21 0.60
N ARG A 309 8.12 -13.28 1.11
CA ARG A 309 8.24 -12.96 2.54
C ARG A 309 7.27 -11.88 3.02
N GLY A 310 6.43 -11.33 2.13
CA GLY A 310 5.48 -10.29 2.47
C GLY A 310 6.07 -8.88 2.37
N ILE A 311 5.42 -7.97 3.06
CA ILE A 311 5.70 -6.53 3.08
C ILE A 311 5.73 -6.10 4.54
N GLU A 312 6.66 -5.22 4.90
CA GLU A 312 6.70 -4.64 6.23
C GLU A 312 5.35 -4.02 6.59
N ARG A 313 4.88 -4.27 7.79
CA ARG A 313 3.59 -3.80 8.30
C ARG A 313 2.35 -4.28 7.51
N ARG A 314 2.42 -5.39 6.81
CA ARG A 314 1.26 -6.07 6.19
C ARG A 314 1.18 -7.49 6.71
N PHE A 315 0.44 -7.71 7.79
CA PHE A 315 0.39 -8.96 8.56
C PHE A 315 1.79 -9.50 8.86
N GLU A 316 2.68 -8.62 9.29
CA GLU A 316 4.08 -8.94 9.54
C GLU A 316 4.26 -9.58 10.92
N TYR A 317 4.75 -10.82 10.98
CA TYR A 317 5.15 -11.43 12.24
C TYR A 317 6.46 -10.79 12.73
N ARG A 318 6.37 -9.92 13.75
CA ARG A 318 7.53 -9.31 14.41
C ARG A 318 8.12 -10.25 15.46
N LEU A 319 7.27 -11.08 16.07
CA LEU A 319 7.66 -12.16 16.98
C LEU A 319 6.70 -13.33 16.82
N LYS A 320 7.23 -14.56 16.77
CA LYS A 320 6.43 -15.78 16.73
C LYS A 320 7.05 -16.82 17.66
N LYS A 321 6.66 -16.77 18.94
CA LYS A 321 6.99 -17.75 19.97
C LYS A 321 5.73 -18.48 20.42
N GLU A 322 5.89 -19.60 21.16
CA GLU A 322 4.76 -20.37 21.66
C GLU A 322 3.91 -19.56 22.66
N ASP A 323 4.54 -18.80 23.53
CA ASP A 323 3.92 -18.00 24.58
C ASP A 323 3.51 -16.59 24.13
N LEU A 324 4.10 -16.04 23.08
CA LEU A 324 3.79 -14.71 22.55
C LEU A 324 3.94 -14.63 21.04
N ILE A 325 2.91 -14.10 20.40
CA ILE A 325 2.95 -13.70 19.00
C ILE A 325 2.75 -12.19 18.90
N ILE A 326 3.55 -11.50 18.11
CA ILE A 326 3.38 -10.07 17.80
C ILE A 326 3.28 -9.91 16.29
N ILE A 327 2.19 -9.30 15.85
CA ILE A 327 1.89 -9.01 14.44
C ILE A 327 1.77 -7.49 14.29
N ASP A 328 2.39 -6.93 13.24
CA ASP A 328 2.24 -5.53 12.82
C ASP A 328 1.47 -5.48 11.49
N ASP A 329 0.37 -4.72 11.46
CA ASP A 329 -0.44 -4.54 10.27
C ASP A 329 -0.79 -3.06 10.05
N TYR A 330 -0.68 -2.62 8.82
CA TYR A 330 -0.97 -1.24 8.41
C TYR A 330 -2.47 -0.94 8.32
N ALA A 331 -3.34 -1.93 8.60
CA ALA A 331 -4.79 -1.80 8.54
C ALA A 331 -5.27 -0.53 9.28
N HIS A 332 -5.98 0.33 8.57
CA HIS A 332 -6.43 1.64 9.05
C HIS A 332 -7.84 2.02 8.53
N HIS A 333 -8.53 1.08 7.89
CA HIS A 333 -9.94 1.15 7.50
C HIS A 333 -10.72 0.05 8.22
N PRO A 334 -12.00 0.25 8.62
CA PRO A 334 -12.79 -0.76 9.35
C PRO A 334 -12.78 -2.15 8.71
N ILE A 335 -12.94 -2.22 7.39
CA ILE A 335 -12.94 -3.48 6.61
C ILE A 335 -11.57 -4.18 6.72
N GLU A 336 -10.48 -3.43 6.67
CA GLU A 336 -9.13 -3.98 6.82
C GLU A 336 -8.92 -4.54 8.24
N LEU A 337 -9.32 -3.76 9.28
CA LEU A 337 -9.24 -4.21 10.66
C LEU A 337 -9.99 -5.53 10.86
N GLU A 338 -11.24 -5.58 10.38
CA GLU A 338 -12.09 -6.76 10.48
C GLU A 338 -11.42 -7.98 9.82
N LYS A 339 -10.97 -7.84 8.57
CA LYS A 339 -10.30 -8.92 7.83
C LYS A 339 -9.03 -9.40 8.51
N THR A 340 -8.22 -8.48 9.07
CA THR A 340 -6.98 -8.83 9.77
C THR A 340 -7.28 -9.56 11.08
N ILE A 341 -8.24 -9.10 11.89
CA ILE A 341 -8.65 -9.77 13.14
C ILE A 341 -9.18 -11.17 12.83
N ASP A 342 -10.05 -11.33 11.83
CA ASP A 342 -10.61 -12.61 11.43
C ASP A 342 -9.51 -13.58 10.95
N ALA A 343 -8.53 -13.10 10.18
CA ALA A 343 -7.37 -13.91 9.76
C ALA A 343 -6.52 -14.35 10.95
N VAL A 344 -6.26 -13.47 11.92
CA VAL A 344 -5.51 -13.81 13.13
C VAL A 344 -6.24 -14.87 13.95
N LYS A 345 -7.54 -14.71 14.17
CA LYS A 345 -8.37 -15.70 14.90
C LYS A 345 -8.44 -17.06 14.20
N THR A 346 -8.49 -17.05 12.87
CA THR A 346 -8.48 -18.29 12.07
C THR A 346 -7.15 -19.04 12.21
N LEU A 347 -6.02 -18.32 12.19
CA LEU A 347 -4.69 -18.94 12.30
C LEU A 347 -4.30 -19.32 13.73
N HIS A 348 -4.83 -18.61 14.71
CA HIS A 348 -4.49 -18.78 16.12
C HIS A 348 -5.73 -18.96 17.00
N PRO A 349 -6.60 -19.97 16.75
CA PRO A 349 -7.92 -20.09 17.38
C PRO A 349 -7.89 -20.33 18.89
N LYS A 350 -6.72 -20.70 19.44
CA LYS A 350 -6.53 -20.95 20.88
C LYS A 350 -5.92 -19.76 21.63
N LYS A 351 -5.51 -18.69 20.91
CA LYS A 351 -4.86 -17.53 21.53
C LYS A 351 -5.85 -16.38 21.69
N LYS A 352 -5.78 -15.68 22.81
CA LYS A 352 -6.51 -14.43 23.00
C LYS A 352 -5.84 -13.32 22.22
N VAL A 353 -6.62 -12.61 21.43
CA VAL A 353 -6.14 -11.52 20.55
C VAL A 353 -6.31 -10.19 21.25
N THR A 354 -5.19 -9.57 21.63
CA THR A 354 -5.15 -8.19 22.11
C THR A 354 -4.78 -7.29 20.94
N VAL A 355 -5.69 -6.40 20.57
CA VAL A 355 -5.48 -5.42 19.51
C VAL A 355 -4.94 -4.13 20.11
N VAL A 356 -3.81 -3.65 19.58
CA VAL A 356 -3.29 -2.29 19.82
C VAL A 356 -3.59 -1.46 18.58
N PHE A 357 -4.55 -0.53 18.65
CA PHE A 357 -4.98 0.24 17.50
C PHE A 357 -4.68 1.72 17.67
N GLN A 358 -4.03 2.29 16.63
CA GLN A 358 -3.82 3.73 16.49
C GLN A 358 -4.68 4.27 15.34
N PRO A 359 -5.78 5.00 15.62
CA PRO A 359 -6.53 5.68 14.58
C PRO A 359 -5.65 6.70 13.84
N HIS A 360 -5.90 6.88 12.55
CA HIS A 360 -5.14 7.75 11.67
C HIS A 360 -6.06 8.75 10.98
N LEU A 361 -5.75 10.05 11.08
CA LEU A 361 -6.52 11.21 10.61
C LEU A 361 -7.80 11.45 11.42
N TYR A 362 -8.06 12.72 11.72
CA TYR A 362 -9.28 13.14 12.41
C TYR A 362 -10.52 12.94 11.54
N SER A 363 -10.44 13.30 10.26
CA SER A 363 -11.54 13.15 9.30
C SER A 363 -11.98 11.69 9.21
N ARG A 364 -11.04 10.77 8.89
CA ARG A 364 -11.34 9.34 8.78
C ARG A 364 -11.88 8.77 10.09
N THR A 365 -11.33 9.18 11.23
CA THR A 365 -11.80 8.71 12.53
C THR A 365 -13.23 9.16 12.78
N ASN A 366 -13.58 10.40 12.46
CA ASN A 366 -14.94 10.91 12.60
C ASN A 366 -15.93 10.17 11.71
N ASP A 367 -15.57 9.97 10.44
CA ASP A 367 -16.46 9.40 9.42
C ASP A 367 -16.70 7.89 9.62
N LEU A 368 -15.72 7.18 10.21
CA LEU A 368 -15.74 5.72 10.29
C LEU A 368 -15.71 5.16 11.72
N LYS A 369 -15.94 5.97 12.76
CA LYS A 369 -15.85 5.55 14.17
C LYS A 369 -16.75 4.38 14.54
N GLU A 370 -17.99 4.32 14.01
CA GLU A 370 -18.91 3.20 14.23
C GLU A 370 -18.38 1.89 13.59
N GLY A 371 -17.81 2.01 12.40
CA GLY A 371 -17.18 0.89 11.69
C GLY A 371 -15.96 0.38 12.44
N PHE A 372 -15.10 1.28 12.94
CA PHE A 372 -13.95 0.91 13.77
C PHE A 372 -14.38 0.20 15.04
N ALA A 373 -15.35 0.75 15.77
CA ALA A 373 -15.87 0.14 16.99
C ALA A 373 -16.36 -1.29 16.72
N LYS A 374 -17.18 -1.48 15.68
CA LYS A 374 -17.71 -2.80 15.27
C LYS A 374 -16.60 -3.79 14.90
N ALA A 375 -15.59 -3.36 14.16
CA ALA A 375 -14.47 -4.22 13.77
C ALA A 375 -13.64 -4.65 14.99
N LEU A 376 -13.33 -3.71 15.88
CA LEU A 376 -12.55 -3.93 17.09
C LEU A 376 -13.27 -4.81 18.11
N ASP A 377 -14.60 -4.76 18.19
CA ASP A 377 -15.42 -5.63 19.05
C ASP A 377 -15.27 -7.13 18.75
N LYS A 378 -14.67 -7.50 17.61
CA LYS A 378 -14.36 -8.90 17.27
C LYS A 378 -13.14 -9.45 18.03
N SER A 379 -12.32 -8.62 18.63
CA SER A 379 -11.13 -9.02 19.40
C SER A 379 -11.48 -9.44 20.83
N ASP A 380 -10.49 -9.88 21.62
CA ASP A 380 -10.68 -10.28 23.00
C ASP A 380 -10.27 -9.19 24.00
N GLU A 381 -9.39 -8.28 23.58
CA GLU A 381 -8.96 -7.09 24.31
C GLU A 381 -8.60 -6.00 23.29
N VAL A 382 -8.90 -4.73 23.60
CA VAL A 382 -8.52 -3.58 22.78
C VAL A 382 -7.82 -2.51 23.60
N ILE A 383 -6.66 -2.12 23.10
CA ILE A 383 -5.87 -1.00 23.59
C ILE A 383 -5.88 0.07 22.50
N LEU A 384 -6.60 1.16 22.72
CA LEU A 384 -6.57 2.32 21.83
C LEU A 384 -5.50 3.30 22.32
N VAL A 385 -4.66 3.74 21.40
CA VAL A 385 -3.71 4.83 21.67
C VAL A 385 -4.16 6.13 21.02
N GLU A 386 -3.44 7.23 21.26
CA GLU A 386 -3.77 8.53 20.68
C GLU A 386 -3.88 8.44 19.15
N LEU A 387 -4.84 9.18 18.62
CA LEU A 387 -4.99 9.39 17.20
C LEU A 387 -3.71 10.02 16.60
N TYR A 388 -3.26 9.47 15.47
CA TYR A 388 -2.15 10.04 14.69
C TYR A 388 -2.70 11.06 13.68
N PRO A 389 -2.43 12.36 13.88
CA PRO A 389 -3.06 13.41 13.07
C PRO A 389 -2.49 13.53 11.65
N ALA A 390 -1.29 12.99 11.40
CA ALA A 390 -0.51 13.21 10.18
C ALA A 390 -0.40 14.71 9.85
N ARG A 391 -1.19 15.19 8.89
CA ARG A 391 -1.20 16.59 8.42
C ARG A 391 -2.47 17.37 8.82
N GLU A 392 -3.42 16.71 9.49
CA GLU A 392 -4.70 17.35 9.82
C GLU A 392 -4.62 18.14 11.12
N GLN A 393 -5.45 19.18 11.20
CA GLN A 393 -5.70 19.89 12.43
C GLN A 393 -6.75 19.15 13.27
N PRO A 394 -6.70 19.26 14.60
CA PRO A 394 -7.70 18.64 15.46
C PRO A 394 -9.13 19.06 15.12
N ILE A 395 -10.05 18.07 15.15
CA ILE A 395 -11.50 18.30 15.01
C ILE A 395 -12.13 18.13 16.39
N ASP A 396 -12.92 19.11 16.82
CA ASP A 396 -13.58 19.10 18.13
C ASP A 396 -14.42 17.82 18.32
N GLY A 397 -14.25 17.17 19.47
CA GLY A 397 -14.97 15.94 19.82
C GLY A 397 -14.46 14.67 19.14
N VAL A 398 -13.44 14.76 18.29
CA VAL A 398 -12.86 13.60 17.59
C VAL A 398 -11.55 13.18 18.23
N SER A 399 -11.51 11.95 18.72
CA SER A 399 -10.31 11.33 19.30
C SER A 399 -10.47 9.81 19.29
N SER A 400 -9.43 9.08 19.67
CA SER A 400 -9.53 7.62 19.86
C SER A 400 -10.62 7.23 20.88
N LYS A 401 -10.92 8.10 21.86
CA LYS A 401 -11.99 7.85 22.84
C LYS A 401 -13.38 7.84 22.20
N SER A 402 -13.61 8.60 21.12
CA SER A 402 -14.88 8.55 20.40
C SER A 402 -15.17 7.19 19.75
N ILE A 403 -14.14 6.40 19.42
CA ILE A 403 -14.28 5.00 19.02
C ILE A 403 -14.57 4.14 20.26
N LEU A 404 -13.79 4.33 21.34
CA LEU A 404 -13.89 3.54 22.57
C LEU A 404 -15.32 3.58 23.16
N ASP A 405 -15.95 4.77 23.13
CA ASP A 405 -17.29 4.99 23.69
C ASP A 405 -18.39 4.24 22.90
N LEU A 406 -18.16 3.95 21.63
CA LEU A 406 -19.09 3.21 20.76
C LEU A 406 -18.90 1.68 20.82
N MET A 407 -17.75 1.20 21.32
CA MET A 407 -17.45 -0.23 21.40
C MET A 407 -18.29 -0.91 22.48
N LYS A 408 -18.72 -2.15 22.19
CA LYS A 408 -19.46 -3.04 23.10
C LYS A 408 -18.55 -3.95 23.92
N LEU A 409 -17.34 -4.20 23.44
CA LEU A 409 -16.33 -5.00 24.16
C LEU A 409 -16.07 -4.40 25.54
N GLU A 410 -16.12 -5.21 26.60
CA GLU A 410 -15.85 -4.76 27.99
C GLU A 410 -14.35 -4.55 28.23
N ASN A 411 -13.51 -5.45 27.70
CA ASN A 411 -12.06 -5.41 27.88
C ASN A 411 -11.42 -4.44 26.89
N LYS A 412 -11.56 -3.15 27.15
CA LYS A 412 -11.05 -2.06 26.31
C LYS A 412 -10.46 -0.95 27.17
N VAL A 413 -9.38 -0.34 26.71
CA VAL A 413 -8.73 0.77 27.40
C VAL A 413 -8.16 1.78 26.42
N TYR A 414 -8.12 3.04 26.82
CA TYR A 414 -7.34 4.07 26.15
C TYR A 414 -6.09 4.38 27.00
N ILE A 415 -4.94 4.37 26.37
CA ILE A 415 -3.65 4.74 26.99
C ILE A 415 -2.86 5.66 26.04
N LYS A 416 -1.89 6.39 26.61
CA LYS A 416 -0.91 7.10 25.79
C LYS A 416 0.08 6.11 25.22
N LYS A 417 0.56 6.35 24.01
CA LYS A 417 1.49 5.43 23.34
C LYS A 417 2.81 5.24 24.11
N GLU A 418 3.27 6.25 24.85
CA GLU A 418 4.44 6.16 25.71
C GLU A 418 4.25 5.18 26.87
N GLU A 419 3.01 4.89 27.26
CA GLU A 419 2.65 3.96 28.32
C GLU A 419 2.49 2.52 27.83
N LEU A 420 2.53 2.28 26.50
CA LEU A 420 2.33 0.97 25.88
C LEU A 420 3.26 -0.10 26.45
N GLU A 421 4.55 0.20 26.53
CA GLU A 421 5.56 -0.74 27.01
C GLU A 421 5.24 -1.20 28.45
N GLN A 422 4.97 -0.26 29.35
CA GLN A 422 4.63 -0.56 30.74
C GLN A 422 3.29 -1.32 30.84
N HIS A 423 2.28 -0.89 30.08
CA HIS A 423 0.94 -1.50 30.12
C HIS A 423 0.93 -2.94 29.59
N LEU A 424 1.78 -3.23 28.58
CA LEU A 424 1.86 -4.55 27.97
C LEU A 424 2.70 -5.54 28.75
N GLN A 425 3.51 -5.11 29.72
CA GLN A 425 4.29 -6.01 30.57
C GLN A 425 3.40 -6.93 31.43
N TYR A 426 2.28 -6.41 31.92
CA TYR A 426 1.37 -7.15 32.82
C TYR A 426 -0.10 -6.75 32.59
N PRO A 427 -1.03 -7.75 32.52
CA PRO A 427 -0.78 -9.19 32.47
C PRO A 427 -0.14 -9.59 31.13
N LYS A 428 0.53 -10.77 31.12
CA LYS A 428 1.05 -11.33 29.84
C LYS A 428 -0.09 -11.61 28.87
N ARG A 429 0.13 -11.30 27.60
CA ARG A 429 -0.79 -11.58 26.48
C ARG A 429 -0.26 -12.71 25.62
N ASP A 430 -1.19 -13.44 24.98
CA ASP A 430 -0.84 -14.55 24.10
C ASP A 430 -0.50 -14.08 22.69
N LEU A 431 -1.24 -13.05 22.21
CA LEU A 431 -1.07 -12.45 20.89
C LEU A 431 -1.35 -10.96 20.92
N LEU A 432 -0.39 -10.19 20.46
CA LEU A 432 -0.50 -8.74 20.25
C LEU A 432 -0.62 -8.45 18.75
N LEU A 433 -1.71 -7.80 18.37
CA LEU A 433 -1.95 -7.34 17.00
C LEU A 433 -1.91 -5.81 16.97
N PHE A 434 -0.79 -5.26 16.47
CA PHE A 434 -0.65 -3.84 16.24
C PHE A 434 -1.29 -3.47 14.92
N MET A 435 -2.21 -2.49 14.93
CA MET A 435 -2.88 -2.01 13.72
C MET A 435 -2.86 -0.48 13.65
N GLY A 436 -2.74 0.03 12.43
CA GLY A 436 -2.83 1.44 12.12
C GLY A 436 -1.71 1.97 11.23
N ALA A 437 -2.00 3.07 10.53
CA ALA A 437 -1.05 3.76 9.65
C ALA A 437 -0.12 4.75 10.39
N GLY A 438 -0.26 4.86 11.72
CA GLY A 438 0.53 5.76 12.56
C GLY A 438 1.89 5.20 12.98
N ASP A 439 2.36 5.64 14.14
CA ASP A 439 3.72 5.36 14.65
C ASP A 439 3.75 4.47 15.91
N ALA A 440 2.63 3.93 16.36
CA ALA A 440 2.57 3.04 17.53
C ALA A 440 3.42 1.78 17.36
N ASN A 441 3.62 1.32 16.13
CA ASN A 441 4.47 0.16 15.82
C ASN A 441 5.95 0.37 16.20
N ARG A 442 6.42 1.61 16.36
CA ARG A 442 7.80 1.91 16.82
C ARG A 442 8.10 1.38 18.23
N TYR A 443 7.05 1.08 19.00
CA TYR A 443 7.18 0.51 20.35
C TYR A 443 7.37 -1.01 20.34
N ILE A 444 7.10 -1.70 19.21
CA ILE A 444 7.17 -3.18 19.13
C ILE A 444 8.54 -3.72 19.54
N GLU A 445 9.64 -3.12 19.04
CA GLU A 445 10.99 -3.58 19.38
C GLU A 445 11.31 -3.47 20.87
N ARG A 446 10.83 -2.40 21.52
CA ARG A 446 10.99 -2.22 22.96
C ARG A 446 10.18 -3.24 23.74
N ILE A 447 8.96 -3.53 23.27
CA ILE A 447 8.09 -4.55 23.85
C ILE A 447 8.72 -5.94 23.71
N ILE A 448 9.28 -6.29 22.54
CA ILE A 448 9.99 -7.56 22.32
C ILE A 448 11.18 -7.70 23.28
N ALA A 449 11.89 -6.61 23.56
CA ALA A 449 13.06 -6.64 24.45
C ALA A 449 12.72 -6.92 25.94
N VAL A 450 11.45 -6.72 26.33
CA VAL A 450 10.97 -6.92 27.72
C VAL A 450 10.33 -8.29 27.92
N TYR A 451 9.86 -8.95 26.86
CA TYR A 451 9.30 -10.31 26.86
C TYR A 451 10.37 -11.38 26.60
#